data_5864ca248dd610edc200dadca55864b1
#
_entry.id   5864ca248dd610edc200dadca55864b1
#
_cell.length_a   1.000
_cell.length_b   1.000
_cell.length_c   1.000
_cell.angle_alpha   90.00
_cell.angle_beta   90.00
_cell.angle_gamma   90.00
#
_symmetry.space_group_name_H-M   'P 1'
#
loop_
_entity.id
_entity.type
_entity.pdbx_description
1 polymer ?
#
loop_
_entity_poly.entity_id
_entity_poly.type
_entity_poly.pdbx_seq_one_letter_code
_entity_poly.pdbx_strand_id
1 'polypeptide(L)'
;MGKKLFLKINFSNPVLLYLLIWLTTLYIYKLELTKNIKGLNEKTSILIYSSCIIFLILYLILVLIRHELKKNKFDIKIKIQNINDDFVILKFKKVINLIFKIWLVFSVLEILIFKGVPLISVVLLRQTDLDYAKFGIPTVHGLLNALYYTFLLGYFILYNLTKKKEYLFFVFIFLLWPILLMSRASLLWAISEILCIYLLFNKITFKKITRIILYILLFIYLFGILGDARIGDESTFKASNFINPKYELYEKYIPSGFIWVYLYATTPINNLVSQTEQINPSYNFRSTTEGLIPSFIRTKIYSEDDKYGFELEDSAFNVSSYFTNYLNDFGINGSILFVSILMILILLIYNNCTSGKIGSIIAYSAVFYAILTSIFFNNFLSLVTVFQVILGCYINNFLYKNKKLNYNV
;
A
#
# COMPACT_ATOMS: atom_id res chain seq x y z
N MET A 1 0.84 -35.84 25.71
CA MET A 1 1.55 -34.68 25.09
C MET A 1 0.60 -34.02 24.11
N GLY A 2 -0.12 -32.98 24.50
CA GLY A 2 -1.08 -32.26 23.67
C GLY A 2 -0.33 -31.47 22.57
N LYS A 3 -0.54 -31.82 21.32
CA LYS A 3 -0.14 -30.98 20.19
C LYS A 3 -0.88 -29.64 20.33
N LYS A 4 -0.18 -28.58 20.78
CA LYS A 4 -0.69 -27.21 20.71
C LYS A 4 -1.00 -26.92 19.25
N LEU A 5 -2.27 -26.83 18.92
CA LEU A 5 -2.78 -26.35 17.64
C LEU A 5 -2.42 -24.86 17.54
N PHE A 6 -1.20 -24.55 17.16
CA PHE A 6 -0.85 -23.18 16.76
C PHE A 6 -1.49 -22.94 15.39
N LEU A 7 -2.61 -22.27 15.37
CA LEU A 7 -3.14 -21.65 14.16
C LEU A 7 -2.01 -20.80 13.57
N LYS A 8 -1.39 -21.27 12.49
CA LYS A 8 -0.37 -20.53 11.77
C LYS A 8 -1.07 -19.44 10.94
N ILE A 9 -1.43 -18.34 11.59
CA ILE A 9 -2.02 -17.20 10.91
C ILE A 9 -0.97 -16.66 9.93
N ASN A 10 -1.31 -16.62 8.65
CA ASN A 10 -0.45 -16.07 7.60
C ASN A 10 -0.87 -14.63 7.29
N PHE A 11 -0.28 -13.66 7.97
CA PHE A 11 -0.55 -12.24 7.77
C PHE A 11 -0.15 -11.71 6.36
N SER A 12 0.56 -12.49 5.57
CA SER A 12 0.78 -12.16 4.16
C SER A 12 -0.34 -12.65 3.23
N ASN A 13 -1.40 -13.26 3.76
CA ASN A 13 -2.56 -13.65 2.97
C ASN A 13 -3.39 -12.40 2.61
N PRO A 14 -3.66 -12.12 1.33
CA PRO A 14 -4.35 -10.91 0.89
C PRO A 14 -5.79 -10.82 1.43
N VAL A 15 -6.49 -11.95 1.52
CA VAL A 15 -7.88 -11.98 2.02
C VAL A 15 -7.93 -11.71 3.50
N LEU A 16 -7.07 -12.38 4.28
CA LEU A 16 -6.99 -12.11 5.72
C LEU A 16 -6.64 -10.65 6.00
N LEU A 17 -5.67 -10.11 5.26
CA LEU A 17 -5.25 -8.72 5.40
C LEU A 17 -6.39 -7.75 5.07
N TYR A 18 -7.07 -7.97 3.94
CA TYR A 18 -8.20 -7.15 3.51
C TYR A 18 -9.35 -7.17 4.53
N LEU A 19 -9.75 -8.36 4.98
CA LEU A 19 -10.80 -8.53 5.98
C LEU A 19 -10.43 -7.86 7.31
N LEU A 20 -9.19 -8.03 7.77
CA LEU A 20 -8.72 -7.37 9.00
C LEU A 20 -8.84 -5.85 8.89
N ILE A 21 -8.34 -5.25 7.80
CA ILE A 21 -8.35 -3.81 7.62
C ILE A 21 -9.79 -3.30 7.59
N TRP A 22 -10.63 -3.83 6.70
CA TRP A 22 -11.98 -3.33 6.49
C TRP A 22 -12.90 -3.58 7.70
N LEU A 23 -12.90 -4.77 8.27
CA LEU A 23 -13.75 -5.08 9.42
C LEU A 23 -13.31 -4.33 10.69
N THR A 24 -11.99 -4.18 10.91
CA THR A 24 -11.48 -3.38 12.03
C THR A 24 -11.85 -1.91 11.85
N THR A 25 -11.67 -1.35 10.65
CA THR A 25 -12.03 0.05 10.38
C THR A 25 -13.54 0.28 10.55
N LEU A 26 -14.39 -0.63 10.05
CA LEU A 26 -15.83 -0.55 10.27
C LEU A 26 -16.22 -0.63 11.75
N TYR A 27 -15.55 -1.51 12.51
CA TYR A 27 -15.78 -1.61 13.96
C TYR A 27 -15.42 -0.29 14.66
N ILE A 28 -14.23 0.27 14.33
CA ILE A 28 -13.77 1.55 14.88
C ILE A 28 -14.72 2.70 14.47
N TYR A 29 -15.20 2.71 13.23
CA TYR A 29 -16.14 3.70 12.70
C TYR A 29 -17.45 3.74 13.52
N LYS A 30 -17.99 2.57 13.86
CA LYS A 30 -19.21 2.42 14.67
C LYS A 30 -19.09 2.90 16.12
N LEU A 31 -17.86 3.18 16.60
CA LEU A 31 -17.66 3.73 17.95
C LEU A 31 -18.03 5.22 18.04
N GLU A 32 -18.12 5.92 16.92
CA GLU A 32 -18.53 7.33 16.83
C GLU A 32 -17.79 8.26 17.81
N LEU A 33 -16.47 8.05 17.97
CA LEU A 33 -15.68 8.79 18.95
C LEU A 33 -15.46 10.25 18.58
N THR A 34 -15.64 10.62 17.30
CA THR A 34 -15.47 12.00 16.81
C THR A 34 -16.79 12.61 16.35
N LYS A 35 -16.80 13.96 16.26
CA LYS A 35 -17.94 14.72 15.73
C LYS A 35 -18.12 14.42 14.24
N ASN A 36 -19.31 14.69 13.73
CA ASN A 36 -19.64 14.66 12.30
C ASN A 36 -19.49 13.28 11.62
N ILE A 37 -19.52 12.18 12.38
CA ILE A 37 -19.61 10.84 11.79
C ILE A 37 -21.05 10.61 11.33
N LYS A 38 -21.21 10.36 10.03
CA LYS A 38 -22.47 9.93 9.44
C LYS A 38 -22.77 8.48 9.80
N GLY A 39 -24.02 8.15 10.02
CA GLY A 39 -24.45 6.76 10.13
C GLY A 39 -24.09 5.98 8.85
N LEU A 40 -23.68 4.74 8.98
CA LEU A 40 -23.37 3.87 7.83
C LEU A 40 -24.68 3.61 7.05
N ASN A 41 -24.76 4.12 5.82
CA ASN A 41 -25.93 3.92 4.98
C ASN A 41 -25.95 2.52 4.34
N GLU A 42 -27.11 2.10 3.81
CA GLU A 42 -27.31 0.79 3.20
C GLU A 42 -26.38 0.55 2.01
N LYS A 43 -26.22 1.55 1.13
CA LYS A 43 -25.40 1.46 -0.08
C LYS A 43 -23.91 1.21 0.25
N THR A 44 -23.38 1.96 1.22
CA THR A 44 -22.00 1.77 1.69
C THR A 44 -21.82 0.41 2.35
N SER A 45 -22.80 -0.02 3.14
CA SER A 45 -22.81 -1.32 3.80
C SER A 45 -22.78 -2.46 2.77
N ILE A 46 -23.64 -2.42 1.76
CA ILE A 46 -23.66 -3.40 0.66
C ILE A 46 -22.30 -3.45 -0.03
N LEU A 47 -21.73 -2.29 -0.37
CA LEU A 47 -20.45 -2.22 -1.07
C LEU A 47 -19.31 -2.89 -0.29
N ILE A 48 -19.18 -2.55 1.00
CA ILE A 48 -18.09 -3.08 1.84
C ILE A 48 -18.30 -4.57 2.16
N TYR A 49 -19.51 -4.96 2.61
CA TYR A 49 -19.74 -6.35 2.98
C TYR A 49 -19.73 -7.29 1.77
N SER A 50 -20.30 -6.87 0.62
CA SER A 50 -20.21 -7.67 -0.60
C SER A 50 -18.77 -7.89 -1.04
N SER A 51 -17.92 -6.85 -0.99
CA SER A 51 -16.51 -7.00 -1.32
C SER A 51 -15.78 -7.98 -0.40
N CYS A 52 -16.03 -7.91 0.91
CA CYS A 52 -15.46 -8.86 1.87
C CYS A 52 -15.89 -10.31 1.60
N ILE A 53 -17.19 -10.52 1.35
CA ILE A 53 -17.75 -11.84 1.08
C ILE A 53 -17.24 -12.40 -0.25
N ILE A 54 -17.25 -11.60 -1.31
CA ILE A 54 -16.76 -12.00 -2.63
C ILE A 54 -15.28 -12.41 -2.54
N PHE A 55 -14.45 -11.61 -1.86
CA PHE A 55 -13.03 -11.94 -1.74
C PHE A 55 -12.80 -13.25 -0.99
N LEU A 56 -13.58 -13.50 0.05
CA LEU A 56 -13.53 -14.77 0.79
C LEU A 56 -13.96 -15.95 -0.10
N ILE A 57 -15.07 -15.82 -0.84
CA ILE A 57 -15.57 -16.88 -1.73
C ILE A 57 -14.54 -17.18 -2.82
N LEU A 58 -14.01 -16.17 -3.50
CA LEU A 58 -12.98 -16.34 -4.54
C LEU A 58 -11.73 -17.04 -4.00
N TYR A 59 -11.32 -16.71 -2.78
CA TYR A 59 -10.20 -17.40 -2.13
C TYR A 59 -10.49 -18.85 -1.82
N LEU A 60 -11.69 -19.18 -1.31
CA LEU A 60 -12.11 -20.56 -1.06
C LEU A 60 -12.13 -21.37 -2.36
N ILE A 61 -12.66 -20.81 -3.45
CA ILE A 61 -12.62 -21.43 -4.78
C ILE A 61 -11.16 -21.70 -5.20
N LEU A 62 -10.26 -20.73 -5.03
CA LEU A 62 -8.84 -20.93 -5.35
C LEU A 62 -8.21 -22.06 -4.54
N VAL A 63 -8.56 -22.16 -3.25
CA VAL A 63 -8.06 -23.24 -2.36
C VAL A 63 -8.57 -24.60 -2.83
N LEU A 64 -9.86 -24.72 -3.18
CA LEU A 64 -10.46 -25.95 -3.69
C LEU A 64 -9.82 -26.39 -5.00
N ILE A 65 -9.67 -25.50 -5.99
CA ILE A 65 -8.99 -25.78 -7.26
C ILE A 65 -7.56 -26.29 -7.00
N ARG A 66 -6.83 -25.71 -6.06
CA ARG A 66 -5.47 -26.16 -5.71
C ARG A 66 -5.45 -27.53 -5.05
N HIS A 67 -6.41 -27.81 -4.20
CA HIS A 67 -6.55 -29.12 -3.56
C HIS A 67 -6.77 -30.21 -4.60
N GLU A 68 -7.72 -30.00 -5.52
CA GLU A 68 -8.00 -30.92 -6.63
C GLU A 68 -6.77 -31.16 -7.53
N LEU A 69 -6.03 -30.10 -7.85
CA LEU A 69 -4.81 -30.22 -8.65
C LEU A 69 -3.61 -30.81 -7.90
N LYS A 70 -3.79 -31.35 -6.67
CA LYS A 70 -2.74 -31.92 -5.79
C LYS A 70 -1.50 -31.02 -5.67
N LYS A 71 -1.65 -29.73 -5.90
CA LYS A 71 -0.55 -28.76 -5.72
C LYS A 71 -0.36 -28.49 -4.24
N ASN A 72 0.55 -29.26 -3.63
CA ASN A 72 0.88 -29.24 -2.22
C ASN A 72 1.10 -27.84 -1.63
N LYS A 73 0.51 -27.70 -0.42
CA LYS A 73 0.74 -26.73 0.67
C LYS A 73 1.27 -25.33 0.31
N PHE A 74 0.52 -24.34 0.80
CA PHE A 74 0.84 -22.92 0.93
C PHE A 74 2.10 -22.61 1.78
N ASP A 75 3.16 -23.39 1.66
CA ASP A 75 4.40 -23.11 2.40
C ASP A 75 5.37 -22.35 1.49
N ILE A 76 5.09 -21.06 1.31
CA ILE A 76 5.93 -20.12 0.54
C ILE A 76 7.39 -20.19 1.02
N LYS A 77 7.60 -20.38 2.32
CA LYS A 77 8.92 -20.42 2.94
C LYS A 77 9.81 -21.53 2.42
N ILE A 78 9.26 -22.75 2.31
CA ILE A 78 10.05 -23.91 1.85
C ILE A 78 10.48 -23.69 0.40
N LYS A 79 9.62 -23.07 -0.42
CA LYS A 79 9.94 -22.82 -1.83
C LYS A 79 10.96 -21.69 -2.01
N ILE A 80 10.93 -20.66 -1.18
CA ILE A 80 11.91 -19.55 -1.22
C ILE A 80 13.25 -20.01 -0.66
N GLN A 81 13.25 -20.77 0.42
CA GLN A 81 14.49 -21.31 1.02
C GLN A 81 15.20 -22.32 0.13
N ASN A 82 14.49 -22.97 -0.80
CA ASN A 82 15.07 -23.85 -1.80
C ASN A 82 15.66 -23.14 -3.03
N ILE A 83 15.66 -21.78 -3.06
CA ILE A 83 16.43 -21.01 -4.06
C ILE A 83 17.90 -20.97 -3.62
N ASN A 84 18.53 -22.14 -3.54
CA ASN A 84 19.98 -22.29 -3.31
C ASN A 84 20.79 -22.32 -4.63
N ASP A 85 20.22 -21.78 -5.71
CA ASP A 85 20.89 -21.72 -7.00
C ASP A 85 21.67 -20.41 -7.07
N ASP A 86 22.96 -20.48 -6.79
CA ASP A 86 23.90 -19.36 -6.84
C ASP A 86 23.83 -18.61 -8.17
N PHE A 87 23.56 -19.31 -9.26
CA PHE A 87 23.41 -18.73 -10.58
C PHE A 87 22.17 -17.80 -10.66
N VAL A 88 21.03 -18.23 -10.08
CA VAL A 88 19.81 -17.40 -10.03
C VAL A 88 20.05 -16.17 -9.14
N ILE A 89 20.71 -16.34 -8.00
CA ILE A 89 21.06 -15.25 -7.09
C ILE A 89 21.97 -14.24 -7.78
N LEU A 90 22.99 -14.70 -8.50
CA LEU A 90 23.91 -13.85 -9.24
C LEU A 90 23.22 -13.07 -10.37
N LYS A 91 22.37 -13.75 -11.15
CA LYS A 91 21.55 -13.10 -12.18
C LYS A 91 20.62 -12.06 -11.57
N PHE A 92 19.96 -12.39 -10.46
CA PHE A 92 19.08 -11.45 -9.76
C PHE A 92 19.83 -10.21 -9.29
N LYS A 93 21.01 -10.40 -8.65
CA LYS A 93 21.87 -9.27 -8.26
C LYS A 93 22.23 -8.37 -9.45
N LYS A 94 22.53 -8.94 -10.63
CA LYS A 94 22.84 -8.15 -11.85
C LYS A 94 21.66 -7.30 -12.29
N VAL A 95 20.44 -7.88 -12.29
CA VAL A 95 19.22 -7.14 -12.66
C VAL A 95 18.93 -6.02 -11.67
N ILE A 96 18.98 -6.30 -10.36
CA ILE A 96 18.74 -5.29 -9.32
C ILE A 96 19.74 -4.14 -9.42
N ASN A 97 21.02 -4.44 -9.63
CA ASN A 97 22.05 -3.41 -9.82
C ASN A 97 21.82 -2.59 -11.11
N LEU A 98 21.30 -3.20 -12.18
CA LEU A 98 20.93 -2.47 -13.40
C LEU A 98 19.75 -1.50 -13.13
N ILE A 99 18.69 -2.00 -12.48
CA ILE A 99 17.53 -1.18 -12.10
C ILE A 99 17.98 -0.01 -11.22
N PHE A 100 18.83 -0.25 -10.23
CA PHE A 100 19.41 0.78 -9.38
C PHE A 100 20.19 1.82 -10.18
N LYS A 101 21.04 1.42 -11.13
CA LYS A 101 21.80 2.36 -11.97
C LYS A 101 20.88 3.26 -12.83
N ILE A 102 19.85 2.66 -13.44
CA ILE A 102 18.85 3.40 -14.20
C ILE A 102 18.16 4.43 -13.29
N TRP A 103 17.66 3.97 -12.14
CA TRP A 103 17.03 4.85 -11.18
C TRP A 103 17.96 5.99 -10.74
N LEU A 104 19.23 5.71 -10.43
CA LEU A 104 20.19 6.70 -9.97
C LEU A 104 20.41 7.80 -11.02
N VAL A 105 20.61 7.43 -12.28
CA VAL A 105 20.81 8.41 -13.37
C VAL A 105 19.61 9.35 -13.49
N PHE A 106 18.40 8.80 -13.54
CA PHE A 106 17.20 9.62 -13.69
C PHE A 106 16.85 10.42 -12.44
N SER A 107 17.14 9.90 -11.24
CA SER A 107 16.95 10.65 -9.98
C SER A 107 17.93 11.83 -9.88
N VAL A 108 19.16 11.68 -10.36
CA VAL A 108 20.12 12.80 -10.48
C VAL A 108 19.60 13.84 -11.45
N LEU A 109 19.03 13.43 -12.59
CA LEU A 109 18.40 14.36 -13.54
C LEU A 109 17.23 15.11 -12.91
N GLU A 110 16.36 14.44 -12.14
CA GLU A 110 15.28 15.12 -11.41
C GLU A 110 15.81 16.17 -10.43
N ILE A 111 16.86 15.83 -9.66
CA ILE A 111 17.51 16.78 -8.73
C ILE A 111 18.06 18.00 -9.49
N LEU A 112 18.70 17.78 -10.63
CA LEU A 112 19.25 18.88 -11.45
C LEU A 112 18.15 19.79 -12.02
N ILE A 113 17.05 19.21 -12.50
CA ILE A 113 15.90 19.95 -13.03
C ILE A 113 15.21 20.74 -11.92
N PHE A 114 15.02 20.14 -10.76
CA PHE A 114 14.40 20.77 -9.60
C PHE A 114 15.35 21.75 -8.87
N LYS A 115 16.65 21.74 -9.21
CA LYS A 115 17.73 22.57 -8.63
C LYS A 115 17.96 22.32 -7.12
N GLY A 116 17.70 21.12 -6.64
CA GLY A 116 17.96 20.76 -5.25
C GLY A 116 17.24 19.50 -4.77
N VAL A 117 17.55 19.09 -3.56
CA VAL A 117 16.88 18.02 -2.84
C VAL A 117 15.92 18.65 -1.83
N PRO A 118 14.62 18.31 -1.81
CA PRO A 118 13.61 19.01 -1.00
C PRO A 118 14.02 19.26 0.45
N LEU A 119 14.43 18.23 1.20
CA LEU A 119 14.83 18.39 2.60
C LEU A 119 16.02 19.32 2.78
N ILE A 120 17.02 19.21 1.91
CA ILE A 120 18.23 20.05 1.97
C ILE A 120 17.87 21.52 1.64
N SER A 121 17.07 21.71 0.58
CA SER A 121 16.65 23.04 0.14
C SER A 121 15.80 23.76 1.20
N VAL A 122 14.82 23.07 1.80
CA VAL A 122 13.92 23.68 2.80
C VAL A 122 14.60 23.86 4.14
N VAL A 123 15.28 22.83 4.67
CA VAL A 123 15.80 22.85 6.04
C VAL A 123 17.17 23.50 6.15
N LEU A 124 18.11 23.19 5.22
CA LEU A 124 19.48 23.72 5.30
C LEU A 124 19.63 25.05 4.59
N LEU A 125 19.03 25.20 3.41
CA LEU A 125 19.13 26.42 2.61
C LEU A 125 18.02 27.43 2.91
N ARG A 126 17.03 27.06 3.75
CA ARG A 126 15.88 27.90 4.16
C ARG A 126 15.12 28.50 2.97
N GLN A 127 15.04 27.78 1.88
CA GLN A 127 14.28 28.21 0.69
C GLN A 127 12.77 27.95 0.94
N THR A 128 12.08 28.98 1.42
CA THR A 128 10.62 28.90 1.73
C THR A 128 9.73 28.86 0.50
N ASP A 129 10.23 29.33 -0.63
CA ASP A 129 9.45 29.44 -1.89
C ASP A 129 9.40 28.13 -2.69
N LEU A 130 10.10 27.10 -2.21
CA LEU A 130 10.18 25.81 -2.90
C LEU A 130 8.97 24.94 -2.57
N ASP A 131 8.09 24.77 -3.55
CA ASP A 131 6.99 23.79 -3.46
C ASP A 131 7.55 22.37 -3.65
N TYR A 132 7.95 21.73 -2.55
CA TYR A 132 8.49 20.38 -2.56
C TYR A 132 7.49 19.33 -3.08
N ALA A 133 6.19 19.64 -3.12
CA ALA A 133 5.17 18.78 -3.69
C ALA A 133 5.30 18.69 -5.22
N LYS A 134 5.98 19.64 -5.86
CA LYS A 134 6.27 19.64 -7.30
C LYS A 134 7.60 18.98 -7.65
N PHE A 135 8.28 18.34 -6.70
CA PHE A 135 9.52 17.62 -7.01
C PHE A 135 9.26 16.47 -7.98
N GLY A 136 10.12 16.37 -8.99
CA GLY A 136 10.13 15.29 -9.97
C GLY A 136 9.53 15.67 -11.31
N ILE A 137 9.93 14.93 -12.33
CA ILE A 137 9.40 15.09 -13.70
C ILE A 137 8.04 14.37 -13.76
N PRO A 138 6.96 15.05 -14.15
CA PRO A 138 5.64 14.43 -14.25
C PRO A 138 5.70 13.09 -15.01
N THR A 139 5.04 12.06 -14.50
CA THR A 139 5.05 10.67 -15.00
C THR A 139 6.36 9.92 -14.76
N VAL A 140 7.53 10.53 -15.12
CA VAL A 140 8.84 9.88 -14.93
C VAL A 140 9.07 9.59 -13.44
N HIS A 141 8.74 10.54 -12.56
CA HIS A 141 8.84 10.36 -11.12
C HIS A 141 8.05 9.13 -10.61
N GLY A 142 6.85 8.89 -11.15
CA GLY A 142 6.06 7.70 -10.82
C GLY A 142 6.75 6.39 -11.23
N LEU A 143 7.33 6.35 -12.43
CA LEU A 143 8.11 5.21 -12.90
C LEU A 143 9.40 5.02 -12.08
N LEU A 144 10.07 6.10 -11.71
CA LEU A 144 11.26 6.06 -10.86
C LEU A 144 10.93 5.53 -9.46
N ASN A 145 9.78 5.89 -8.90
CA ASN A 145 9.32 5.33 -7.63
C ASN A 145 9.12 3.81 -7.74
N ALA A 146 8.54 3.30 -8.83
CA ALA A 146 8.42 1.84 -9.03
C ALA A 146 9.79 1.14 -9.16
N LEU A 147 10.77 1.76 -9.86
CA LEU A 147 12.15 1.26 -9.91
C LEU A 147 12.79 1.29 -8.52
N TYR A 148 12.60 2.38 -7.77
CA TYR A 148 13.09 2.54 -6.40
C TYR A 148 12.60 1.40 -5.49
N TYR A 149 11.28 1.17 -5.42
CA TYR A 149 10.75 0.08 -4.60
C TYR A 149 11.25 -1.27 -5.09
N THR A 150 11.33 -1.50 -6.39
CA THR A 150 11.81 -2.77 -6.96
C THR A 150 13.23 -3.08 -6.53
N PHE A 151 14.19 -2.14 -6.62
CA PHE A 151 15.57 -2.44 -6.23
C PHE A 151 15.75 -2.46 -4.70
N LEU A 152 15.04 -1.63 -3.95
CA LEU A 152 15.03 -1.65 -2.49
C LEU A 152 14.63 -3.03 -1.97
N LEU A 153 13.51 -3.56 -2.47
CA LEU A 153 13.04 -4.91 -2.17
C LEU A 153 14.01 -5.99 -2.67
N GLY A 154 14.60 -5.76 -3.83
CA GLY A 154 15.61 -6.64 -4.39
C GLY A 154 16.79 -6.82 -3.45
N TYR A 155 17.34 -5.75 -2.88
CA TYR A 155 18.41 -5.82 -1.88
C TYR A 155 17.93 -6.50 -0.59
N PHE A 156 16.70 -6.24 -0.15
CA PHE A 156 16.15 -6.91 1.04
C PHE A 156 15.95 -8.42 0.81
N ILE A 157 15.52 -8.83 -0.39
CA ILE A 157 15.45 -10.25 -0.77
C ILE A 157 16.84 -10.87 -0.81
N LEU A 158 17.84 -10.20 -1.42
CA LEU A 158 19.23 -10.67 -1.44
C LEU A 158 19.79 -10.86 -0.02
N TYR A 159 19.49 -9.94 0.91
CA TYR A 159 19.82 -10.12 2.31
C TYR A 159 19.18 -11.38 2.91
N ASN A 160 17.89 -11.60 2.66
CA ASN A 160 17.19 -12.77 3.19
C ASN A 160 17.71 -14.09 2.63
N LEU A 161 18.17 -14.12 1.37
CA LEU A 161 18.74 -15.30 0.71
C LEU A 161 20.18 -15.56 1.13
N THR A 162 21.04 -14.52 1.16
CA THR A 162 22.50 -14.67 1.35
C THR A 162 22.98 -14.39 2.76
N LYS A 163 22.15 -13.71 3.59
CA LYS A 163 22.49 -13.21 4.95
C LYS A 163 23.66 -12.23 5.00
N LYS A 164 24.11 -11.70 3.86
CA LYS A 164 25.17 -10.70 3.78
C LYS A 164 24.67 -9.35 4.27
N LYS A 165 25.29 -8.79 5.32
CA LYS A 165 24.89 -7.51 5.97
C LYS A 165 25.02 -6.32 5.02
N GLU A 166 25.86 -6.39 3.98
CA GLU A 166 26.01 -5.33 2.97
C GLU A 166 24.68 -4.94 2.33
N TYR A 167 23.82 -5.94 2.01
CA TYR A 167 22.51 -5.66 1.41
C TYR A 167 21.55 -5.00 2.37
N LEU A 168 21.60 -5.33 3.65
CA LEU A 168 20.80 -4.67 4.68
C LEU A 168 21.23 -3.21 4.87
N PHE A 169 22.55 -2.95 4.81
CA PHE A 169 23.09 -1.59 4.87
C PHE A 169 22.58 -0.74 3.69
N PHE A 170 22.56 -1.28 2.47
CA PHE A 170 21.95 -0.58 1.32
C PHE A 170 20.46 -0.29 1.55
N VAL A 171 19.69 -1.24 2.10
CA VAL A 171 18.28 -1.01 2.42
C VAL A 171 18.11 0.19 3.36
N PHE A 172 18.93 0.30 4.41
CA PHE A 172 18.87 1.43 5.34
C PHE A 172 19.24 2.77 4.66
N ILE A 173 20.27 2.79 3.84
CA ILE A 173 20.66 4.01 3.09
C ILE A 173 19.52 4.45 2.17
N PHE A 174 18.93 3.51 1.42
CA PHE A 174 17.86 3.85 0.49
C PHE A 174 16.56 4.26 1.17
N LEU A 175 16.28 3.81 2.40
CA LEU A 175 15.16 4.32 3.19
C LEU A 175 15.29 5.81 3.58
N LEU A 176 16.48 6.40 3.47
CA LEU A 176 16.66 7.84 3.62
C LEU A 176 16.12 8.63 2.42
N TRP A 177 15.99 8.01 1.24
CA TRP A 177 15.54 8.70 0.03
C TRP A 177 14.15 9.35 0.16
N PRO A 178 13.08 8.66 0.61
CA PRO A 178 11.79 9.28 0.85
C PRO A 178 11.85 10.41 1.91
N ILE A 179 12.75 10.29 2.88
CA ILE A 179 12.96 11.33 3.91
C ILE A 179 13.58 12.57 3.25
N LEU A 180 14.58 12.39 2.39
CA LEU A 180 15.21 13.49 1.63
C LEU A 180 14.20 14.19 0.71
N LEU A 181 13.21 13.45 0.19
CA LEU A 181 12.12 14.00 -0.60
C LEU A 181 10.96 14.57 0.25
N MET A 182 11.04 14.51 1.58
CA MET A 182 9.96 14.89 2.51
C MET A 182 8.63 14.13 2.26
N SER A 183 8.70 12.95 1.62
CA SER A 183 7.54 12.14 1.22
C SER A 183 7.22 11.05 2.24
N ARG A 184 6.29 11.34 3.17
CA ARG A 184 5.81 10.36 4.17
C ARG A 184 5.12 9.16 3.50
N ALA A 185 4.35 9.41 2.46
CA ALA A 185 3.64 8.36 1.73
C ALA A 185 4.62 7.35 1.11
N SER A 186 5.69 7.83 0.46
CA SER A 186 6.73 6.97 -0.12
C SER A 186 7.49 6.17 0.93
N LEU A 187 7.73 6.74 2.12
CA LEU A 187 8.35 6.03 3.22
C LEU A 187 7.45 4.91 3.75
N LEU A 188 6.15 5.18 3.96
CA LEU A 188 5.18 4.18 4.39
C LEU A 188 5.04 3.06 3.34
N TRP A 189 5.10 3.41 2.06
CA TRP A 189 5.09 2.45 0.96
C TRP A 189 6.28 1.49 1.08
N ALA A 190 7.49 2.03 1.13
CA ALA A 190 8.72 1.24 1.25
C ALA A 190 8.71 0.32 2.48
N ILE A 191 8.32 0.84 3.65
CA ILE A 191 8.25 0.07 4.90
C ILE A 191 7.21 -1.05 4.78
N SER A 192 6.04 -0.78 4.21
CA SER A 192 4.96 -1.75 4.06
C SER A 192 5.37 -2.91 3.14
N GLU A 193 6.06 -2.63 2.05
CA GLU A 193 6.55 -3.66 1.13
C GLU A 193 7.68 -4.49 1.75
N ILE A 194 8.61 -3.85 2.50
CA ILE A 194 9.64 -4.56 3.28
C ILE A 194 8.97 -5.47 4.31
N LEU A 195 7.92 -4.99 4.99
CA LEU A 195 7.13 -5.80 5.92
C LEU A 195 6.51 -7.00 5.23
N CYS A 196 5.93 -6.83 4.04
CA CYS A 196 5.40 -7.95 3.24
C CYS A 196 6.46 -9.04 3.04
N ILE A 197 7.65 -8.67 2.56
CA ILE A 197 8.75 -9.61 2.35
C ILE A 197 9.19 -10.24 3.67
N TYR A 198 9.29 -9.47 4.74
CA TYR A 198 9.60 -9.99 6.06
C TYR A 198 8.60 -11.06 6.51
N LEU A 199 7.30 -10.82 6.31
CA LEU A 199 6.22 -11.77 6.62
C LEU A 199 6.32 -13.04 5.76
N LEU A 200 6.70 -12.91 4.49
CA LEU A 200 6.89 -14.04 3.57
C LEU A 200 8.10 -14.90 3.94
N PHE A 201 9.20 -14.30 4.39
CA PHE A 201 10.46 -15.02 4.69
C PHE A 201 10.55 -15.51 6.15
N ASN A 202 9.82 -14.91 7.09
CA ASN A 202 9.98 -15.19 8.51
C ASN A 202 8.72 -15.79 9.16
N LYS A 203 8.91 -16.74 10.10
CA LYS A 203 7.82 -17.20 10.97
C LYS A 203 7.52 -16.12 12.00
N ILE A 204 6.26 -15.74 12.10
CA ILE A 204 5.81 -14.82 13.13
C ILE A 204 5.49 -15.63 14.38
N THR A 205 6.20 -15.31 15.45
CA THR A 205 5.91 -15.84 16.80
C THR A 205 5.08 -14.83 17.56
N PHE A 206 4.33 -15.28 18.57
CA PHE A 206 3.53 -14.39 19.40
C PHE A 206 4.37 -13.25 20.02
N LYS A 207 5.60 -13.53 20.48
CA LYS A 207 6.53 -12.52 20.98
C LYS A 207 6.89 -11.44 19.93
N LYS A 208 6.97 -11.80 18.64
CA LYS A 208 7.21 -10.83 17.56
C LYS A 208 6.00 -9.96 17.29
N ILE A 209 4.78 -10.54 17.33
CA ILE A 209 3.54 -9.79 17.20
C ILE A 209 3.43 -8.75 18.30
N THR A 210 3.64 -9.16 19.55
CA THR A 210 3.59 -8.23 20.69
C THR A 210 4.57 -7.08 20.54
N ARG A 211 5.81 -7.34 20.11
CA ARG A 211 6.78 -6.25 19.86
C ARG A 211 6.34 -5.31 18.73
N ILE A 212 5.81 -5.85 17.64
CA ILE A 212 5.29 -5.04 16.52
C ILE A 212 4.16 -4.16 17.02
N ILE A 213 3.21 -4.69 17.78
CA ILE A 213 2.11 -3.92 18.37
C ILE A 213 2.65 -2.81 19.28
N LEU A 214 3.62 -3.11 20.16
CA LEU A 214 4.23 -2.11 21.02
C LEU A 214 4.92 -0.98 20.23
N TYR A 215 5.63 -1.31 19.15
CA TYR A 215 6.25 -0.29 18.30
C TYR A 215 5.20 0.54 17.55
N ILE A 216 4.08 -0.06 17.11
CA ILE A 216 2.97 0.67 16.50
C ILE A 216 2.34 1.63 17.52
N LEU A 217 2.08 1.18 18.75
CA LEU A 217 1.52 2.03 19.79
C LEU A 217 2.46 3.19 20.17
N LEU A 218 3.75 2.92 20.27
CA LEU A 218 4.76 3.97 20.49
C LEU A 218 4.80 4.97 19.32
N PHE A 219 4.76 4.47 18.08
CA PHE A 219 4.71 5.32 16.90
C PHE A 219 3.47 6.21 16.88
N ILE A 220 2.28 5.65 17.19
CA ILE A 220 1.03 6.39 17.30
C ILE A 220 1.15 7.50 18.34
N TYR A 221 1.70 7.19 19.52
CA TYR A 221 1.90 8.16 20.58
C TYR A 221 2.82 9.32 20.15
N LEU A 222 3.98 9.00 19.58
CA LEU A 222 4.93 10.00 19.07
C LEU A 222 4.36 10.81 17.91
N PHE A 223 3.60 10.18 17.01
CA PHE A 223 2.94 10.85 15.90
C PHE A 223 1.94 11.90 16.38
N GLY A 224 1.22 11.62 17.47
CA GLY A 224 0.31 12.57 18.10
C GLY A 224 1.04 13.80 18.65
N ILE A 225 2.10 13.60 19.41
CA ILE A 225 2.91 14.69 19.95
C ILE A 225 3.46 15.60 18.83
N LEU A 226 3.99 14.99 17.77
CA LEU A 226 4.51 15.74 16.61
C LEU A 226 3.38 16.44 15.83
N GLY A 227 2.20 15.84 15.77
CA GLY A 227 1.01 16.44 15.16
C GLY A 227 0.59 17.71 15.89
N ASP A 228 0.43 17.61 17.19
CA ASP A 228 0.03 18.74 18.04
C ASP A 228 1.09 19.87 18.05
N ALA A 229 2.37 19.51 18.15
CA ALA A 229 3.48 20.47 18.10
C ALA A 229 3.54 21.25 16.77
N ARG A 230 3.11 20.62 15.64
CA ARG A 230 3.08 21.27 14.33
C ARG A 230 1.91 22.23 14.18
N ILE A 231 0.78 21.91 14.80
CA ILE A 231 -0.46 22.67 14.65
C ILE A 231 -0.45 23.93 15.52
N GLY A 232 0.32 23.93 16.63
CA GLY A 232 0.40 25.04 17.59
C GLY A 232 -0.84 25.17 18.48
N ASP A 233 -0.72 25.97 19.53
CA ASP A 233 -1.76 26.07 20.58
C ASP A 233 -3.03 26.83 20.15
N GLU A 234 -2.96 27.70 19.16
CA GLU A 234 -4.06 28.56 18.73
C GLU A 234 -4.91 27.97 17.58
N SER A 235 -4.58 26.79 17.09
CA SER A 235 -5.24 26.20 15.92
C SER A 235 -6.59 25.58 16.25
N THR A 236 -7.59 25.82 15.39
CA THR A 236 -8.89 25.14 15.41
C THR A 236 -8.80 23.64 15.10
N PHE A 237 -7.64 23.16 14.63
CA PHE A 237 -7.37 21.78 14.24
C PHE A 237 -6.75 20.90 15.32
N LYS A 238 -6.87 21.24 16.61
CA LYS A 238 -6.44 20.33 17.67
C LYS A 238 -7.23 19.03 17.63
N ALA A 239 -6.57 17.90 17.89
CA ALA A 239 -7.22 16.60 17.91
C ALA A 239 -8.43 16.55 18.85
N SER A 240 -8.36 17.26 19.99
CA SER A 240 -9.43 17.39 20.97
C SER A 240 -10.73 18.01 20.40
N ASN A 241 -10.60 18.94 19.46
CA ASN A 241 -11.75 19.62 18.88
C ASN A 241 -12.65 18.69 18.04
N PHE A 242 -12.13 17.54 17.66
CA PHE A 242 -12.86 16.54 16.89
C PHE A 242 -13.57 15.50 17.75
N ILE A 243 -13.36 15.48 19.08
CA ILE A 243 -13.98 14.49 19.96
C ILE A 243 -15.50 14.74 20.03
N ASN A 244 -16.26 13.66 19.98
CA ASN A 244 -17.71 13.72 20.16
C ASN A 244 -18.03 14.16 21.61
N PRO A 245 -18.93 15.15 21.82
CA PRO A 245 -19.30 15.64 23.17
C PRO A 245 -19.69 14.54 24.15
N LYS A 246 -20.24 13.44 23.65
CA LYS A 246 -20.57 12.25 24.47
C LYS A 246 -19.35 11.70 25.22
N TYR A 247 -18.13 11.91 24.70
CA TYR A 247 -16.88 11.37 25.25
C TYR A 247 -15.94 12.47 25.78
N GLU A 248 -16.42 13.71 25.92
CA GLU A 248 -15.62 14.88 26.35
C GLU A 248 -14.95 14.65 27.72
N LEU A 249 -15.62 13.96 28.65
CA LEU A 249 -15.08 13.59 29.97
C LEU A 249 -13.81 12.73 29.88
N TYR A 250 -13.63 11.98 28.81
CA TYR A 250 -12.48 11.08 28.60
C TYR A 250 -11.35 11.73 27.81
N GLU A 251 -11.54 12.94 27.28
CA GLU A 251 -10.56 13.67 26.48
C GLU A 251 -9.19 13.76 27.16
N LYS A 252 -9.15 14.07 28.46
CA LYS A 252 -7.91 14.18 29.24
C LYS A 252 -7.07 12.90 29.30
N TYR A 253 -7.72 11.76 29.09
CA TYR A 253 -7.08 10.45 29.25
C TYR A 253 -6.67 9.81 27.92
N ILE A 254 -7.15 10.34 26.79
CA ILE A 254 -6.84 9.80 25.46
C ILE A 254 -5.71 10.62 24.84
N PRO A 255 -4.51 10.04 24.64
CA PRO A 255 -3.44 10.73 23.96
C PRO A 255 -3.86 11.16 22.55
N SER A 256 -3.52 12.38 22.14
CA SER A 256 -3.90 12.98 20.84
C SER A 256 -3.58 12.10 19.63
N GLY A 257 -2.48 11.35 19.69
CA GLY A 257 -2.11 10.42 18.63
C GLY A 257 -3.16 9.36 18.34
N PHE A 258 -3.89 8.88 19.35
CA PHE A 258 -4.99 7.92 19.13
C PHE A 258 -6.19 8.58 18.47
N ILE A 259 -6.47 9.85 18.78
CA ILE A 259 -7.53 10.61 18.13
C ILE A 259 -7.19 10.83 16.66
N TRP A 260 -5.95 11.22 16.35
CA TRP A 260 -5.48 11.36 14.97
C TRP A 260 -5.58 10.06 14.18
N VAL A 261 -5.14 8.94 14.76
CA VAL A 261 -5.26 7.63 14.09
C VAL A 261 -6.71 7.22 13.90
N TYR A 262 -7.58 7.51 14.88
CA TYR A 262 -9.01 7.30 14.74
C TYR A 262 -9.59 8.11 13.57
N LEU A 263 -9.29 9.40 13.50
CA LEU A 263 -9.73 10.28 12.41
C LEU A 263 -9.23 9.76 11.05
N TYR A 264 -7.95 9.44 10.93
CA TYR A 264 -7.41 8.88 9.70
C TYR A 264 -8.08 7.57 9.29
N ALA A 265 -8.49 6.73 10.24
CA ALA A 265 -9.17 5.47 9.95
C ALA A 265 -10.65 5.69 9.56
N THR A 266 -11.33 6.67 10.15
CA THR A 266 -12.80 6.82 10.04
C THR A 266 -13.23 7.81 8.97
N THR A 267 -12.49 8.90 8.76
CA THR A 267 -12.85 9.92 7.78
C THR A 267 -12.96 9.41 6.34
N PRO A 268 -12.12 8.46 5.86
CA PRO A 268 -12.31 7.89 4.53
C PRO A 268 -13.64 7.14 4.39
N ILE A 269 -14.11 6.48 5.45
CA ILE A 269 -15.42 5.81 5.46
C ILE A 269 -16.54 6.86 5.46
N ASN A 270 -16.37 7.93 6.23
CA ASN A 270 -17.33 9.03 6.28
C ASN A 270 -17.52 9.68 4.90
N ASN A 271 -16.41 9.95 4.20
CA ASN A 271 -16.42 10.44 2.83
C ASN A 271 -17.04 9.43 1.84
N LEU A 272 -16.81 8.13 2.05
CA LEU A 272 -17.43 7.09 1.24
C LEU A 272 -18.95 7.05 1.44
N VAL A 273 -19.45 7.26 2.67
CA VAL A 273 -20.89 7.38 2.96
C VAL A 273 -21.47 8.55 2.20
N SER A 274 -20.87 9.74 2.30
CA SER A 274 -21.31 10.94 1.58
C SER A 274 -21.30 10.72 0.07
N GLN A 275 -20.27 10.08 -0.47
CA GLN A 275 -20.18 9.77 -1.89
C GLN A 275 -21.30 8.83 -2.34
N THR A 276 -21.62 7.78 -1.58
CA THR A 276 -22.68 6.82 -1.95
C THR A 276 -24.09 7.44 -1.88
N GLU A 277 -24.27 8.52 -1.12
CA GLU A 277 -25.51 9.30 -1.10
C GLU A 277 -25.66 10.16 -2.35
N GLN A 278 -24.58 10.78 -2.80
CA GLN A 278 -24.55 11.75 -3.89
C GLN A 278 -24.19 11.13 -5.25
N ILE A 279 -24.12 9.81 -5.34
CA ILE A 279 -23.55 9.11 -6.48
C ILE A 279 -24.28 9.43 -7.80
N ASN A 280 -23.51 9.90 -8.79
CA ASN A 280 -23.93 10.10 -10.17
C ASN A 280 -22.82 9.56 -11.10
N PRO A 281 -22.91 8.29 -11.56
CA PRO A 281 -21.83 7.67 -12.31
C PRO A 281 -21.66 8.30 -13.69
N SER A 282 -20.39 8.51 -14.08
CA SER A 282 -20.03 9.12 -15.36
C SER A 282 -19.99 8.15 -16.54
N TYR A 283 -19.81 6.85 -16.26
CA TYR A 283 -19.66 5.74 -17.23
C TYR A 283 -18.54 5.93 -18.28
N ASN A 284 -17.47 6.66 -17.93
CA ASN A 284 -16.41 7.05 -18.86
C ASN A 284 -15.01 6.50 -18.55
N PHE A 285 -14.83 5.65 -17.55
CA PHE A 285 -13.56 5.07 -17.09
C PHE A 285 -12.49 6.09 -16.63
N ARG A 286 -12.82 7.36 -16.56
CA ARG A 286 -11.87 8.42 -16.26
C ARG A 286 -11.26 8.27 -14.87
N SER A 287 -12.11 8.19 -13.86
CA SER A 287 -11.71 8.08 -12.46
C SER A 287 -10.86 6.84 -12.20
N THR A 288 -11.26 5.72 -12.81
CA THR A 288 -10.59 4.43 -12.68
C THR A 288 -9.22 4.41 -13.35
N THR A 289 -9.06 5.07 -14.50
CA THR A 289 -7.83 5.00 -15.29
C THR A 289 -6.87 6.18 -15.06
N GLU A 290 -7.32 7.22 -14.40
CA GLU A 290 -6.54 8.46 -14.20
C GLU A 290 -5.15 8.20 -13.57
N GLY A 291 -5.07 7.27 -12.61
CA GLY A 291 -3.82 6.89 -11.94
C GLY A 291 -2.82 6.15 -12.84
N LEU A 292 -3.28 5.59 -13.97
CA LEU A 292 -2.48 4.85 -14.94
C LEU A 292 -1.99 5.73 -16.08
N ILE A 293 -2.77 6.75 -16.45
CA ILE A 293 -2.46 7.60 -17.60
C ILE A 293 -1.37 8.59 -17.23
N PRO A 294 -0.29 8.65 -18.00
CA PRO A 294 0.77 9.65 -17.84
C PRO A 294 0.20 11.08 -17.79
N SER A 295 0.65 11.90 -16.84
CA SER A 295 0.10 13.23 -16.59
C SER A 295 0.09 14.14 -17.83
N PHE A 296 1.14 14.06 -18.70
CA PHE A 296 1.21 14.84 -19.94
C PHE A 296 0.19 14.41 -21.02
N ILE A 297 -0.32 13.17 -20.93
CA ILE A 297 -1.42 12.67 -21.78
C ILE A 297 -2.75 13.02 -21.13
N ARG A 298 -2.86 12.82 -19.81
CA ARG A 298 -4.07 13.06 -19.03
C ARG A 298 -4.59 14.48 -19.19
N THR A 299 -3.72 15.49 -19.09
CA THR A 299 -4.08 16.91 -19.26
C THR A 299 -4.58 17.25 -20.67
N LYS A 300 -4.28 16.40 -21.67
CA LYS A 300 -4.78 16.58 -23.04
C LYS A 300 -6.11 15.88 -23.30
N ILE A 301 -6.40 14.80 -22.56
CA ILE A 301 -7.61 13.99 -22.73
C ILE A 301 -8.75 14.50 -21.86
N TYR A 302 -8.43 14.93 -20.63
CA TYR A 302 -9.41 15.33 -19.62
C TYR A 302 -9.30 16.82 -19.32
N SER A 303 -10.44 17.52 -19.37
CA SER A 303 -10.53 18.92 -18.93
C SER A 303 -10.47 19.03 -17.41
N GLU A 304 -10.05 20.19 -16.89
CA GLU A 304 -10.01 20.41 -15.43
C GLU A 304 -11.39 20.50 -14.82
N ASP A 305 -12.41 20.91 -15.61
CA ASP A 305 -13.80 21.07 -15.14
C ASP A 305 -14.52 19.76 -14.84
N ASP A 306 -13.98 18.63 -15.33
CA ASP A 306 -14.55 17.31 -15.06
C ASP A 306 -14.02 16.67 -13.76
N LYS A 307 -13.65 17.44 -12.76
CA LYS A 307 -13.25 16.88 -11.46
C LYS A 307 -14.44 16.27 -10.72
N TYR A 308 -14.16 15.19 -10.01
CA TYR A 308 -15.14 14.37 -9.28
C TYR A 308 -16.06 15.19 -8.39
N GLY A 309 -17.36 15.05 -8.63
CA GLY A 309 -18.37 15.85 -7.99
C GLY A 309 -19.03 15.17 -6.79
N PHE A 310 -18.31 14.91 -5.71
CA PHE A 310 -18.97 14.75 -4.42
C PHE A 310 -18.34 15.73 -3.42
N GLU A 311 -19.19 16.31 -2.57
CA GLU A 311 -18.72 17.18 -1.50
C GLU A 311 -18.12 16.31 -0.38
N LEU A 312 -16.90 16.68 0.03
CA LEU A 312 -16.28 16.09 1.20
C LEU A 312 -17.03 16.50 2.45
N GLU A 313 -17.21 15.60 3.38
CA GLU A 313 -17.87 15.90 4.67
C GLU A 313 -17.05 16.90 5.50
N ASP A 314 -15.75 16.82 5.40
CA ASP A 314 -14.81 17.77 5.99
C ASP A 314 -13.66 18.02 5.01
N SER A 315 -13.48 19.26 4.60
CA SER A 315 -12.43 19.68 3.66
C SER A 315 -11.00 19.44 4.18
N ALA A 316 -10.83 19.31 5.50
CA ALA A 316 -9.55 18.97 6.11
C ALA A 316 -9.11 17.52 5.82
N PHE A 317 -10.05 16.64 5.48
CA PHE A 317 -9.81 15.22 5.22
C PHE A 317 -10.23 14.86 3.80
N ASN A 318 -9.31 15.07 2.87
CA ASN A 318 -9.53 14.94 1.43
C ASN A 318 -9.34 13.52 0.88
N VAL A 319 -9.35 12.50 1.73
CA VAL A 319 -9.18 11.10 1.33
C VAL A 319 -10.50 10.33 1.45
N SER A 320 -10.73 9.44 0.51
CA SER A 320 -11.80 8.45 0.54
C SER A 320 -11.24 7.09 0.16
N SER A 321 -12.05 6.05 0.17
CA SER A 321 -11.58 4.68 -0.06
C SER A 321 -11.19 4.40 -1.53
N TYR A 322 -10.61 3.23 -1.77
CA TYR A 322 -10.31 2.75 -3.14
C TYR A 322 -11.60 2.54 -3.98
N PHE A 323 -12.77 2.46 -3.36
CA PHE A 323 -14.05 2.39 -4.06
C PHE A 323 -14.39 3.65 -4.83
N THR A 324 -13.89 4.81 -4.39
CA THR A 324 -14.22 6.13 -4.94
C THR A 324 -14.12 6.20 -6.45
N ASN A 325 -13.01 5.69 -7.01
CA ASN A 325 -12.80 5.72 -8.45
C ASN A 325 -13.85 4.88 -9.21
N TYR A 326 -14.17 3.71 -8.69
CA TYR A 326 -15.14 2.81 -9.33
C TYR A 326 -16.57 3.32 -9.17
N LEU A 327 -16.88 3.93 -8.02
CA LEU A 327 -18.20 4.55 -7.79
C LEU A 327 -18.45 5.70 -8.75
N ASN A 328 -17.45 6.56 -8.96
CA ASN A 328 -17.57 7.69 -9.87
C ASN A 328 -17.81 7.25 -11.31
N ASP A 329 -17.16 6.17 -11.75
CA ASP A 329 -17.31 5.70 -13.12
C ASP A 329 -18.50 4.76 -13.32
N PHE A 330 -18.82 3.87 -12.37
CA PHE A 330 -19.73 2.74 -12.60
C PHE A 330 -20.88 2.62 -11.62
N GLY A 331 -20.97 3.48 -10.62
CA GLY A 331 -21.96 3.35 -9.55
C GLY A 331 -21.71 2.11 -8.68
N ILE A 332 -22.69 1.75 -7.86
CA ILE A 332 -22.54 0.68 -6.86
C ILE A 332 -22.34 -0.68 -7.51
N ASN A 333 -23.25 -1.08 -8.42
CA ASN A 333 -23.21 -2.40 -9.04
C ASN A 333 -21.95 -2.59 -9.90
N GLY A 334 -21.60 -1.57 -10.67
CA GLY A 334 -20.38 -1.59 -11.47
C GLY A 334 -19.12 -1.63 -10.62
N SER A 335 -19.11 -0.94 -9.48
CA SER A 335 -18.01 -1.01 -8.52
C SER A 335 -17.83 -2.41 -7.95
N ILE A 336 -18.90 -3.10 -7.57
CA ILE A 336 -18.84 -4.47 -7.06
C ILE A 336 -18.26 -5.41 -8.14
N LEU A 337 -18.70 -5.27 -9.39
CA LEU A 337 -18.17 -6.06 -10.49
C LEU A 337 -16.67 -5.80 -10.71
N PHE A 338 -16.27 -4.53 -10.79
CA PHE A 338 -14.89 -4.14 -11.05
C PHE A 338 -13.95 -4.58 -9.92
N VAL A 339 -14.38 -4.40 -8.67
CA VAL A 339 -13.67 -4.86 -7.48
C VAL A 339 -13.55 -6.38 -7.46
N SER A 340 -14.57 -7.12 -7.91
CA SER A 340 -14.49 -8.59 -8.03
C SER A 340 -13.41 -9.04 -9.03
N ILE A 341 -13.30 -8.35 -10.17
CA ILE A 341 -12.23 -8.60 -11.16
C ILE A 341 -10.86 -8.29 -10.53
N LEU A 342 -10.74 -7.16 -9.84
CA LEU A 342 -9.51 -6.78 -9.15
C LEU A 342 -9.10 -7.84 -8.10
N MET A 343 -10.04 -8.37 -7.33
CA MET A 343 -9.78 -9.42 -6.35
C MET A 343 -9.28 -10.72 -7.00
N ILE A 344 -9.80 -11.08 -8.15
CA ILE A 344 -9.28 -12.21 -8.94
C ILE A 344 -7.81 -11.96 -9.33
N LEU A 345 -7.49 -10.77 -9.84
CA LEU A 345 -6.11 -10.41 -10.20
C LEU A 345 -5.17 -10.46 -8.99
N ILE A 346 -5.59 -9.95 -7.84
CA ILE A 346 -4.85 -10.02 -6.58
C ILE A 346 -4.55 -11.48 -6.21
N LEU A 347 -5.57 -12.37 -6.29
CA LEU A 347 -5.41 -13.79 -5.99
C LEU A 347 -4.47 -14.49 -6.97
N LEU A 348 -4.49 -14.13 -8.26
CA LEU A 348 -3.57 -14.66 -9.25
C LEU A 348 -2.12 -14.23 -8.97
N ILE A 349 -1.89 -12.96 -8.63
CA ILE A 349 -0.57 -12.45 -8.25
C ILE A 349 -0.07 -13.15 -6.98
N TYR A 350 -0.93 -13.27 -5.96
CA TYR A 350 -0.62 -14.00 -4.73
C TYR A 350 -0.32 -15.48 -5.01
N ASN A 351 -1.12 -16.12 -5.86
CA ASN A 351 -0.89 -17.50 -6.29
C ASN A 351 0.49 -17.69 -6.93
N ASN A 352 0.89 -16.76 -7.80
CA ASN A 352 2.22 -16.77 -8.39
C ASN A 352 3.32 -16.50 -7.34
N CYS A 353 3.09 -15.61 -6.39
CA CYS A 353 3.99 -15.37 -5.27
C CYS A 353 4.21 -16.66 -4.45
N THR A 354 3.16 -17.47 -4.22
CA THR A 354 3.26 -18.75 -3.50
C THR A 354 4.13 -19.79 -4.23
N SER A 355 4.44 -19.60 -5.50
CA SER A 355 5.40 -20.45 -6.23
C SER A 355 6.85 -20.24 -5.79
N GLY A 356 7.14 -19.17 -5.03
CA GLY A 356 8.47 -18.82 -4.54
C GLY A 356 9.35 -18.09 -5.57
N LYS A 357 8.81 -17.69 -6.73
CA LYS A 357 9.56 -16.94 -7.74
C LYS A 357 9.82 -15.50 -7.25
N ILE A 358 11.07 -15.06 -7.35
CA ILE A 358 11.54 -13.78 -6.78
C ILE A 358 10.77 -12.57 -7.32
N GLY A 359 10.58 -12.48 -8.64
CA GLY A 359 9.84 -11.38 -9.23
C GLY A 359 8.35 -11.35 -8.84
N SER A 360 7.74 -12.53 -8.59
CA SER A 360 6.37 -12.60 -8.09
C SER A 360 6.26 -12.11 -6.65
N ILE A 361 7.31 -12.24 -5.84
CA ILE A 361 7.37 -11.69 -4.48
C ILE A 361 7.37 -10.16 -4.55
N ILE A 362 8.17 -9.58 -5.45
CA ILE A 362 8.21 -8.12 -5.68
C ILE A 362 6.84 -7.62 -6.15
N ALA A 363 6.24 -8.28 -7.15
CA ALA A 363 4.91 -7.92 -7.65
C ALA A 363 3.84 -7.98 -6.55
N TYR A 364 3.87 -9.02 -5.71
CA TYR A 364 2.92 -9.15 -4.62
C TYR A 364 3.13 -8.11 -3.52
N SER A 365 4.37 -7.68 -3.26
CA SER A 365 4.64 -6.63 -2.26
C SER A 365 3.95 -5.31 -2.61
N ALA A 366 3.92 -4.93 -3.89
CA ALA A 366 3.17 -3.75 -4.36
C ALA A 366 1.67 -3.89 -4.13
N VAL A 367 1.10 -5.06 -4.44
CA VAL A 367 -0.32 -5.36 -4.18
C VAL A 367 -0.63 -5.39 -2.68
N PHE A 368 0.28 -5.90 -1.86
CA PHE A 368 0.14 -5.90 -0.40
C PHE A 368 0.02 -4.48 0.16
N TYR A 369 0.85 -3.54 -0.31
CA TYR A 369 0.72 -2.12 0.04
C TYR A 369 -0.61 -1.54 -0.42
N ALA A 370 -1.05 -1.83 -1.64
CA ALA A 370 -2.33 -1.36 -2.15
C ALA A 370 -3.52 -1.87 -1.31
N ILE A 371 -3.45 -3.11 -0.79
CA ILE A 371 -4.45 -3.63 0.17
C ILE A 371 -4.39 -2.85 1.49
N LEU A 372 -3.20 -2.62 2.05
CA LEU A 372 -3.04 -1.86 3.30
C LEU A 372 -3.65 -0.47 3.23
N THR A 373 -3.53 0.20 2.09
CA THR A 373 -4.00 1.57 1.88
C THR A 373 -5.37 1.67 1.24
N SER A 374 -6.06 0.54 1.04
CA SER A 374 -7.36 0.51 0.35
C SER A 374 -8.47 1.30 1.05
N ILE A 375 -8.36 1.55 2.34
CA ILE A 375 -9.29 2.42 3.07
C ILE A 375 -9.09 3.91 2.75
N PHE A 376 -7.92 4.30 2.21
CA PHE A 376 -7.57 5.70 1.96
C PHE A 376 -7.69 6.09 0.48
N PHE A 377 -7.17 5.25 -0.42
CA PHE A 377 -7.15 5.54 -1.86
C PHE A 377 -6.89 4.30 -2.70
N ASN A 378 -7.13 4.44 -4.01
CA ASN A 378 -6.95 3.37 -4.98
C ASN A 378 -5.50 3.30 -5.48
N ASN A 379 -4.64 2.62 -4.74
CA ASN A 379 -3.27 2.33 -5.18
C ASN A 379 -3.16 1.12 -6.11
N PHE A 380 -4.22 0.33 -6.29
CA PHE A 380 -4.19 -0.84 -7.18
C PHE A 380 -3.97 -0.44 -8.65
N LEU A 381 -4.59 0.66 -9.07
CA LEU A 381 -4.49 1.21 -10.42
C LEU A 381 -3.60 2.45 -10.48
N SER A 382 -2.58 2.54 -9.62
CA SER A 382 -1.54 3.55 -9.73
C SER A 382 -0.45 3.10 -10.71
N LEU A 383 0.13 4.05 -11.43
CA LEU A 383 1.25 3.79 -12.34
C LEU A 383 2.41 3.07 -11.62
N VAL A 384 2.68 3.43 -10.38
CA VAL A 384 3.75 2.84 -9.54
C VAL A 384 3.48 1.35 -9.30
N THR A 385 2.29 1.00 -8.81
CA THR A 385 1.93 -0.41 -8.51
C THR A 385 1.94 -1.26 -9.77
N VAL A 386 1.30 -0.79 -10.83
CA VAL A 386 1.19 -1.54 -12.09
C VAL A 386 2.56 -1.76 -12.72
N PHE A 387 3.40 -0.71 -12.77
CA PHE A 387 4.74 -0.83 -13.32
C PHE A 387 5.64 -1.74 -12.48
N GLN A 388 5.53 -1.71 -11.15
CA GLN A 388 6.25 -2.61 -10.26
C GLN A 388 5.83 -4.09 -10.46
N VAL A 389 4.54 -4.35 -10.68
CA VAL A 389 4.04 -5.69 -11.04
C VAL A 389 4.62 -6.15 -12.38
N ILE A 390 4.64 -5.28 -13.39
CA ILE A 390 5.25 -5.57 -14.71
C ILE A 390 6.75 -5.88 -14.55
N LEU A 391 7.49 -5.08 -13.77
CA LEU A 391 8.90 -5.34 -13.47
C LEU A 391 9.11 -6.70 -12.79
N GLY A 392 8.23 -7.06 -11.85
CA GLY A 392 8.25 -8.37 -11.22
C GLY A 392 8.06 -9.52 -12.21
N CYS A 393 7.14 -9.38 -13.17
CA CYS A 393 6.95 -10.34 -14.25
C CYS A 393 8.17 -10.42 -15.16
N TYR A 394 8.77 -9.28 -15.52
CA TYR A 394 9.99 -9.22 -16.31
C TYR A 394 11.18 -9.92 -15.61
N ILE A 395 11.38 -9.63 -14.32
CA ILE A 395 12.41 -10.30 -13.50
C ILE A 395 12.22 -11.82 -13.50
N ASN A 396 10.99 -12.31 -13.34
CA ASN A 396 10.71 -13.74 -13.42
C ASN A 396 11.09 -14.34 -14.76
N ASN A 397 10.70 -13.70 -15.86
CA ASN A 397 11.03 -14.17 -17.20
C ASN A 397 12.54 -14.21 -17.40
N PHE A 398 13.26 -13.17 -17.00
CA PHE A 398 14.71 -13.11 -17.11
C PHE A 398 15.42 -14.19 -16.29
N LEU A 399 14.98 -14.45 -15.07
CA LEU A 399 15.61 -15.42 -14.17
C LEU A 399 15.35 -16.88 -14.55
N TYR A 400 14.14 -17.18 -15.06
CA TYR A 400 13.67 -18.57 -15.18
C TYR A 400 13.42 -19.05 -16.61
N LYS A 401 13.58 -18.18 -17.65
CA LYS A 401 13.32 -18.53 -19.05
C LYS A 401 14.14 -19.75 -19.54
N ASN A 402 15.42 -19.85 -19.15
CA ASN A 402 16.31 -20.90 -19.62
C ASN A 402 16.18 -22.23 -18.84
N LYS A 403 15.49 -22.26 -17.69
CA LYS A 403 15.29 -23.52 -16.95
C LYS A 403 14.24 -24.44 -17.59
N LYS A 404 13.34 -23.94 -18.43
CA LYS A 404 12.38 -24.78 -19.16
C LYS A 404 13.02 -25.64 -20.26
N LEU A 405 14.17 -25.24 -20.79
CA LEU A 405 14.87 -25.98 -21.87
C LEU A 405 15.62 -27.21 -21.38
N ASN A 406 16.00 -27.27 -20.08
CA ASN A 406 16.80 -28.37 -19.53
C ASN A 406 15.98 -29.51 -18.91
N TYR A 407 14.63 -29.44 -18.91
CA TYR A 407 13.77 -30.52 -18.42
C TYR A 407 13.10 -31.32 -19.54
N ASN A 408 13.42 -31.04 -20.81
CA ASN A 408 12.96 -31.79 -22.00
C ASN A 408 14.12 -32.49 -22.73
N VAL A 409 15.18 -32.87 -22.02
CA VAL A 409 16.23 -33.75 -22.52
C VAL A 409 16.32 -35.01 -21.65
#